data_cd2f98a4a953eef793ba31eceec70d9b
#
_entry.id   cd2f98a4a953eef793ba31eceec70d9b
#
_cell.length_a   1.000
_cell.length_b   1.000
_cell.length_c   1.000
_cell.angle_alpha   90.00
_cell.angle_beta   90.00
_cell.angle_gamma   90.00
#
_symmetry.space_group_name_H-M   'P 1'
#
loop_
_entity.id
_entity.type
_entity.pdbx_description
1 polymer ?
#
loop_
_entity_poly.entity_id
_entity_poly.type
_entity_poly.pdbx_seq_one_letter_code
_entity_poly.pdbx_strand_id
1 'polypeptide(L)'
;MGERHAYSTAFSRDGKHLYAADIDGDKLDAYRYRSDNTQPLQAGTVCDAGFVTGAGPRHMVLSPEGEYAYVITEMVGEIEAIIVNDNRLTLRGKVKLNGGLDSAEAKSGGAVILRPSGRYLIATNLRYRKPTTGIKNC
;
A
#
# COMPACT_ATOMS: atom_id res chain seq x y z
N MET A 1 -8.36 12.40 -19.15
CA MET A 1 -7.58 11.19 -18.85
C MET A 1 -6.55 11.59 -17.80
N GLY A 2 -6.73 11.18 -16.56
CA GLY A 2 -5.74 11.46 -15.51
C GLY A 2 -4.44 10.71 -15.83
N GLU A 3 -3.31 11.38 -15.69
CA GLU A 3 -2.02 10.72 -15.77
C GLU A 3 -1.94 9.70 -14.63
N ARG A 4 -1.54 8.47 -14.94
CA ARG A 4 -1.37 7.41 -13.94
C ARG A 4 0.00 7.58 -13.30
N HIS A 5 0.03 7.81 -11.99
CA HIS A 5 1.27 7.93 -11.24
C HIS A 5 1.44 6.74 -10.29
N ALA A 6 2.08 5.68 -10.80
CA ALA A 6 2.52 4.59 -9.94
C ALA A 6 3.64 5.10 -9.03
N TYR A 7 3.41 5.08 -7.72
CA TYR A 7 4.35 5.62 -6.74
C TYR A 7 5.27 4.56 -6.14
N SER A 8 4.75 3.37 -5.87
CA SER A 8 5.54 2.26 -5.37
C SER A 8 5.08 0.94 -5.95
N THR A 9 5.99 -0.02 -5.97
CA THR A 9 5.70 -1.37 -6.46
C THR A 9 6.23 -2.40 -5.48
N ALA A 10 5.58 -3.57 -5.45
CA ALA A 10 6.03 -4.73 -4.69
C ALA A 10 5.73 -6.01 -5.48
N PHE A 11 6.68 -6.95 -5.47
CA PHE A 11 6.45 -8.28 -6.00
C PHE A 11 5.73 -9.16 -4.99
N SER A 12 4.83 -10.02 -5.49
CA SER A 12 4.33 -11.16 -4.71
C SER A 12 5.49 -12.05 -4.26
N ARG A 13 5.29 -12.79 -3.17
CA ARG A 13 6.32 -13.68 -2.61
C ARG A 13 6.84 -14.70 -3.62
N ASP A 14 5.96 -15.22 -4.47
CA ASP A 14 6.30 -16.20 -5.52
C ASP A 14 6.90 -15.57 -6.78
N GLY A 15 7.02 -14.23 -6.80
CA GLY A 15 7.56 -13.47 -7.94
C GLY A 15 6.69 -13.47 -9.19
N LYS A 16 5.45 -13.96 -9.13
CA LYS A 16 4.57 -14.07 -10.30
C LYS A 16 3.69 -12.86 -10.54
N HIS A 17 3.54 -12.00 -9.53
CA HIS A 17 2.74 -10.78 -9.61
C HIS A 17 3.54 -9.57 -9.15
N LEU A 18 3.32 -8.45 -9.81
CA LEU A 18 3.78 -7.13 -9.41
C LEU A 18 2.56 -6.29 -9.09
N TYR A 19 2.54 -5.71 -7.91
CA TYR A 19 1.52 -4.75 -7.50
C TYR A 19 2.09 -3.34 -7.59
N ALA A 20 1.31 -2.38 -8.08
CA ALA A 20 1.69 -0.98 -8.17
C ALA A 20 0.63 -0.11 -7.50
N ALA A 21 1.05 0.78 -6.62
CA ALA A 21 0.17 1.76 -5.99
C ALA A 21 0.03 2.97 -6.93
N ASP A 22 -1.20 3.23 -7.39
CA ASP A 22 -1.56 4.39 -8.23
C ASP A 22 -2.21 5.45 -7.35
N ILE A 23 -1.44 6.50 -7.04
CA ILE A 23 -1.85 7.54 -6.11
C ILE A 23 -3.01 8.37 -6.63
N ASP A 24 -3.08 8.61 -7.93
CA ASP A 24 -4.14 9.42 -8.54
C ASP A 24 -5.37 8.60 -8.90
N GLY A 25 -5.17 7.29 -9.10
CA GLY A 25 -6.24 6.35 -9.44
C GLY A 25 -6.95 5.75 -8.24
N ASP A 26 -6.49 6.00 -7.01
CA ASP A 26 -7.03 5.40 -5.76
C ASP A 26 -7.13 3.87 -5.83
N LYS A 27 -6.12 3.21 -6.39
CA LYS A 27 -6.14 1.77 -6.61
C LYS A 27 -4.77 1.12 -6.53
N LEU A 28 -4.77 -0.19 -6.48
CA LEU A 28 -3.60 -1.02 -6.78
C LEU A 28 -3.78 -1.66 -8.16
N ASP A 29 -2.81 -1.48 -9.03
CA ASP A 29 -2.72 -2.23 -10.27
C ASP A 29 -1.94 -3.52 -10.01
N ALA A 30 -2.49 -4.65 -10.46
CA ALA A 30 -1.80 -5.93 -10.42
C ALA A 30 -1.39 -6.36 -11.84
N TYR A 31 -0.16 -6.77 -11.97
CA TYR A 31 0.41 -7.27 -13.22
C TYR A 31 0.88 -8.71 -13.00
N ARG A 32 0.62 -9.57 -13.98
CA ARG A 32 1.27 -10.88 -14.02
C ARG A 32 2.69 -10.70 -14.55
N TYR A 33 3.67 -11.25 -13.85
CA TYR A 33 5.07 -11.22 -14.28
C TYR A 33 5.49 -12.57 -14.85
N ARG A 34 6.15 -12.53 -16.02
CA ARG A 34 6.77 -13.68 -16.67
C ARG A 34 8.16 -13.28 -17.19
N SER A 35 9.19 -13.85 -16.61
CA SER A 35 10.60 -13.55 -16.97
C SER A 35 11.00 -14.08 -18.35
N ASP A 36 10.26 -15.05 -18.88
CA ASP A 36 10.51 -15.70 -20.18
C ASP A 36 9.82 -15.01 -21.36
N ASN A 37 9.13 -13.90 -21.12
CA ASN A 37 8.39 -13.18 -22.15
C ASN A 37 9.11 -11.89 -22.58
N THR A 38 8.99 -11.52 -23.86
CA THR A 38 9.48 -10.22 -24.39
C THR A 38 8.75 -9.03 -23.76
N GLN A 39 7.52 -9.22 -23.28
CA GLN A 39 6.76 -8.29 -22.46
C GLN A 39 6.50 -8.93 -21.10
N PRO A 40 7.43 -8.79 -20.15
CA PRO A 40 7.38 -9.54 -18.90
C PRO A 40 6.21 -9.15 -17.98
N LEU A 41 5.70 -7.92 -18.12
CA LEU A 41 4.53 -7.44 -17.38
C LEU A 41 3.29 -7.49 -18.26
N GLN A 42 2.37 -8.35 -17.90
CA GLN A 42 1.05 -8.43 -18.55
C GLN A 42 0.03 -7.75 -17.63
N ALA A 43 -0.78 -6.84 -18.21
CA ALA A 43 -1.85 -6.21 -17.48
C ALA A 43 -2.73 -7.27 -16.83
N GLY A 44 -2.79 -7.23 -15.53
CA GLY A 44 -3.66 -8.08 -14.73
C GLY A 44 -5.00 -7.40 -14.45
N THR A 45 -5.70 -7.93 -13.51
CA THR A 45 -6.95 -7.34 -13.03
C THR A 45 -6.63 -6.05 -12.27
N VAL A 46 -7.33 -4.98 -12.58
CA VAL A 46 -7.37 -3.79 -11.70
C VAL A 46 -7.97 -4.27 -10.38
N CYS A 47 -7.20 -4.19 -9.32
CA CYS A 47 -7.67 -4.57 -8.00
C CYS A 47 -8.19 -3.31 -7.32
N ASP A 48 -9.51 -3.13 -7.37
CA ASP A 48 -10.18 -2.20 -6.48
C ASP A 48 -10.14 -2.80 -5.07
N ALA A 49 -9.14 -2.38 -4.30
CA ALA A 49 -8.98 -2.81 -2.92
C ALA A 49 -9.97 -2.10 -1.97
N GLY A 50 -10.88 -1.29 -2.51
CA GLY A 50 -11.88 -0.56 -1.72
C GLY A 50 -11.33 0.72 -1.09
N PHE A 51 -10.31 1.34 -1.68
CA PHE A 51 -9.86 2.68 -1.26
C PHE A 51 -10.98 3.69 -1.42
N VAL A 52 -11.08 4.60 -0.44
CA VAL A 52 -11.99 5.73 -0.58
C VAL A 52 -11.44 6.71 -1.63
N THR A 53 -12.34 7.37 -2.36
CA THR A 53 -11.95 8.37 -3.35
C THR A 53 -11.08 9.46 -2.70
N GLY A 54 -9.96 9.77 -3.30
CA GLY A 54 -8.98 10.72 -2.78
C GLY A 54 -8.08 10.16 -1.67
N ALA A 55 -8.00 8.84 -1.49
CA ALA A 55 -7.12 8.22 -0.49
C ALA A 55 -5.63 8.37 -0.86
N GLY A 56 -5.31 8.21 -2.12
CA GLY A 56 -3.95 8.30 -2.64
C GLY A 56 -3.04 7.20 -2.09
N PRO A 57 -3.21 5.92 -2.48
CA PRO A 57 -2.31 4.84 -2.11
C PRO A 57 -0.90 5.15 -2.62
N ARG A 58 0.07 5.19 -1.69
CA ARG A 58 1.40 5.72 -1.97
C ARG A 58 2.50 4.68 -1.89
N HIS A 59 2.66 4.04 -0.75
CA HIS A 59 3.72 3.06 -0.51
C HIS A 59 3.12 1.80 0.07
N MET A 60 3.66 0.64 -0.32
CA MET A 60 3.16 -0.65 0.11
C MET A 60 4.29 -1.60 0.49
N VAL A 61 3.98 -2.52 1.39
CA VAL A 61 4.83 -3.66 1.76
C VAL A 61 3.97 -4.90 1.89
N LEU A 62 4.56 -6.05 1.59
CA LEU A 62 3.89 -7.35 1.74
C LEU A 62 4.33 -8.03 3.05
N SER A 63 3.42 -8.80 3.65
CA SER A 63 3.77 -9.68 4.76
C SER A 63 4.77 -10.75 4.30
N PRO A 64 5.59 -11.31 5.21
CA PRO A 64 6.56 -12.35 4.86
C PRO A 64 5.94 -13.57 4.17
N GLU A 65 4.71 -13.92 4.53
CA GLU A 65 3.96 -15.01 3.94
C GLU A 65 3.31 -14.63 2.60
N GLY A 66 3.18 -13.32 2.31
CA GLY A 66 2.55 -12.81 1.11
C GLY A 66 1.02 -12.79 1.14
N GLU A 67 0.42 -13.06 2.30
CA GLU A 67 -1.03 -13.10 2.46
C GLU A 67 -1.66 -11.71 2.67
N TYR A 68 -0.84 -10.74 3.09
CA TYR A 68 -1.27 -9.37 3.34
C TYR A 68 -0.39 -8.36 2.62
N ALA A 69 -1.01 -7.29 2.12
CA ALA A 69 -0.36 -6.06 1.73
C ALA A 69 -0.76 -4.95 2.71
N TYR A 70 0.21 -4.15 3.14
CA TYR A 70 -0.02 -2.97 3.95
C TYR A 70 0.27 -1.74 3.09
N VAL A 71 -0.73 -0.92 2.87
CA VAL A 71 -0.66 0.24 1.99
C VAL A 71 -0.86 1.50 2.81
N ILE A 72 0.08 2.43 2.73
CA ILE A 72 -0.07 3.75 3.33
C ILE A 72 -0.67 4.70 2.31
N THR A 73 -1.69 5.45 2.72
CA THR A 73 -2.37 6.44 1.89
C THR A 73 -1.85 7.84 2.21
N GLU A 74 -1.54 8.62 1.17
CA GLU A 74 -0.98 9.97 1.35
C GLU A 74 -2.04 10.97 1.81
N MET A 75 -3.20 10.99 1.16
CA MET A 75 -4.17 12.08 1.32
C MET A 75 -5.02 11.94 2.57
N VAL A 76 -5.30 10.72 3.02
CA VAL A 76 -6.11 10.47 4.22
C VAL A 76 -5.28 10.02 5.42
N GLY A 77 -4.00 9.68 5.24
CA GLY A 77 -3.08 9.32 6.31
C GLY A 77 -3.50 8.06 7.07
N GLU A 78 -3.85 7.02 6.34
CA GLU A 78 -4.22 5.71 6.87
C GLU A 78 -3.24 4.63 6.41
N ILE A 79 -3.12 3.56 7.17
CA ILE A 79 -2.55 2.29 6.71
C ILE A 79 -3.71 1.33 6.50
N GLU A 80 -3.84 0.80 5.31
CA GLU A 80 -4.83 -0.19 4.96
C GLU A 80 -4.20 -1.58 4.87
N ALA A 81 -4.80 -2.54 5.58
CA ALA A 81 -4.43 -3.94 5.51
C ALA A 81 -5.33 -4.63 4.47
N ILE A 82 -4.70 -5.21 3.47
CA ILE A 82 -5.35 -5.81 2.31
C ILE A 82 -4.99 -7.28 2.25
N ILE A 83 -5.98 -8.16 2.17
CA ILE A 83 -5.77 -9.59 1.93
C ILE A 83 -5.39 -9.78 0.47
N VAL A 84 -4.29 -10.50 0.27
CA VAL A 84 -3.78 -10.89 -1.04
C VAL A 84 -4.10 -12.36 -1.27
N ASN A 85 -4.99 -12.65 -2.21
CA ASN A 85 -5.33 -14.02 -2.60
C ASN A 85 -5.27 -14.12 -4.13
N ASP A 86 -4.17 -14.69 -4.62
CA ASP A 86 -3.82 -14.70 -6.05
C ASP A 86 -3.88 -13.29 -6.66
N ASN A 87 -4.88 -13.03 -7.50
CA ASN A 87 -5.09 -11.73 -8.16
C ASN A 87 -6.18 -10.90 -7.47
N ARG A 88 -6.70 -11.35 -6.33
CA ARG A 88 -7.77 -10.65 -5.62
C ARG A 88 -7.22 -9.95 -4.40
N LEU A 89 -7.43 -8.63 -4.36
CA LEU A 89 -7.10 -7.79 -3.23
C LEU A 89 -8.38 -7.39 -2.53
N THR A 90 -8.44 -7.59 -1.21
CA THR A 90 -9.65 -7.29 -0.43
C THR A 90 -9.26 -6.53 0.82
N LEU A 91 -9.88 -5.36 1.06
CA LEU A 91 -9.66 -4.59 2.27
C LEU A 91 -10.08 -5.40 3.50
N ARG A 92 -9.16 -5.55 4.46
CA ARG A 92 -9.39 -6.23 5.75
C ARG A 92 -9.68 -5.24 6.86
N GLY A 93 -8.98 -4.12 6.87
CA GLY A 93 -9.11 -3.10 7.88
C GLY A 93 -8.13 -1.96 7.67
N LYS A 94 -8.26 -0.91 8.47
CA LYS A 94 -7.44 0.28 8.35
C LYS A 94 -7.15 0.93 9.70
N VAL A 95 -6.03 1.65 9.78
CA VAL A 95 -5.58 2.36 10.98
C VAL A 95 -5.12 3.76 10.58
N LYS A 96 -5.59 4.77 11.31
CA LYS A 96 -5.17 6.16 11.12
C LYS A 96 -3.76 6.39 11.67
N LEU A 97 -2.96 7.18 10.94
CA LEU A 97 -1.59 7.54 11.32
C LEU A 97 -1.51 8.67 12.36
N ASN A 98 -2.62 9.29 12.69
CA ASN A 98 -2.66 10.52 13.51
C ASN A 98 -2.30 10.32 14.99
N GLY A 99 -2.02 9.09 15.44
CA GLY A 99 -1.70 8.82 16.84
C GLY A 99 -2.79 9.22 17.84
N GLY A 100 -4.03 9.47 17.36
CA GLY A 100 -5.14 9.99 18.15
C GLY A 100 -5.31 11.51 18.07
N LEU A 101 -4.51 12.20 17.26
CA LEU A 101 -4.65 13.65 17.03
C LEU A 101 -5.61 13.89 15.85
N ASP A 102 -6.68 14.62 16.10
CA ASP A 102 -7.69 14.98 15.07
C ASP A 102 -7.32 16.24 14.27
N SER A 103 -6.05 16.50 14.03
CA SER A 103 -5.66 17.64 13.20
C SER A 103 -5.60 17.27 11.71
N ALA A 104 -6.10 18.16 10.85
CA ALA A 104 -5.99 18.02 9.40
C ALA A 104 -4.52 17.92 8.93
N GLU A 105 -3.58 18.43 9.72
CA GLU A 105 -2.13 18.39 9.46
C GLU A 105 -1.51 17.00 9.68
N ALA A 106 -2.20 16.09 10.39
CA ALA A 106 -1.73 14.74 10.68
C ALA A 106 -2.05 13.72 9.60
N LYS A 107 -2.65 14.12 8.47
CA LYS A 107 -3.19 13.24 7.45
C LYS A 107 -2.31 13.18 6.21
N SER A 108 -1.05 12.78 6.33
CA SER A 108 -0.22 12.60 5.12
C SER A 108 0.72 11.42 5.30
N GLY A 109 0.33 10.29 4.75
CA GLY A 109 1.16 9.09 4.78
C GLY A 109 2.41 9.25 3.92
N GLY A 110 3.56 8.87 4.47
CA GLY A 110 4.84 8.87 3.76
C GLY A 110 5.23 7.47 3.31
N ALA A 111 6.04 6.79 4.09
CA ALA A 111 6.50 5.44 3.83
C ALA A 111 6.00 4.47 4.89
N VAL A 112 5.91 3.20 4.53
CA VAL A 112 5.64 2.10 5.44
C VAL A 112 6.68 1.02 5.24
N ILE A 113 7.20 0.47 6.33
CA ILE A 113 8.06 -0.70 6.31
C ILE A 113 7.52 -1.73 7.29
N LEU A 114 7.72 -2.99 6.95
CA LEU A 114 7.37 -4.11 7.82
C LEU A 114 8.65 -4.75 8.33
N ARG A 115 8.72 -5.00 9.64
CA ARG A 115 9.84 -5.72 10.21
C ARG A 115 9.87 -7.16 9.66
N PRO A 116 11.05 -7.78 9.43
CA PRO A 116 11.14 -9.14 8.88
C PRO A 116 10.33 -10.20 9.64
N SER A 117 10.10 -9.99 10.94
CA SER A 117 9.24 -10.87 11.74
C SER A 117 7.73 -10.77 11.42
N GLY A 118 7.30 -9.82 10.57
CA GLY A 118 5.90 -9.57 10.27
C GLY A 118 5.08 -8.94 11.41
N ARG A 119 5.69 -8.72 12.59
CA ARG A 119 4.96 -8.33 13.81
C ARG A 119 4.78 -6.83 14.00
N TYR A 120 5.57 -6.00 13.31
CA TYR A 120 5.58 -4.54 13.50
C TYR A 120 5.64 -3.83 12.17
N LEU A 121 4.75 -2.87 12.00
CA LEU A 121 4.78 -1.87 10.93
C LEU A 121 5.34 -0.57 11.48
N ILE A 122 6.22 0.06 10.73
CA ILE A 122 6.74 1.40 10.99
C ILE A 122 6.30 2.27 9.83
N ALA A 123 5.64 3.39 10.14
CA ALA A 123 5.14 4.30 9.14
C ALA A 123 5.57 5.73 9.47
N THR A 124 5.74 6.54 8.41
CA THR A 124 6.06 7.96 8.53
C THR A 124 4.88 8.82 8.11
N ASN A 125 4.72 9.96 8.78
CA ASN A 125 3.76 10.99 8.40
C ASN A 125 4.53 12.20 7.85
N LEU A 126 4.22 12.62 6.62
CA LEU A 126 4.98 13.66 5.90
C LEU A 126 4.71 15.08 6.42
N ARG A 127 3.56 15.32 7.03
CA ARG A 127 3.15 16.67 7.47
C ARG A 127 3.44 16.98 8.93
N TYR A 128 3.96 16.01 9.67
CA TYR A 128 4.29 16.23 11.08
C TYR A 128 5.74 16.62 11.23
N ARG A 129 6.02 17.82 11.79
CA ARG A 129 7.39 18.33 12.03
C ARG A 129 8.15 17.56 13.12
N LYS A 130 7.50 16.64 13.84
CA LYS A 130 8.15 15.75 14.80
C LYS A 130 8.06 14.31 14.29
N PRO A 131 9.14 13.54 14.29
CA PRO A 131 9.08 12.13 13.94
C PRO A 131 8.19 11.40 14.96
N THR A 132 7.00 11.01 14.53
CA THR A 132 6.12 10.16 15.33
C THR A 132 6.35 8.73 14.88
N THR A 133 7.19 8.03 15.59
CA THR A 133 7.31 6.57 15.47
C THR A 133 6.09 5.94 16.14
N GLY A 134 5.06 5.68 15.36
CA GLY A 134 3.93 4.86 15.82
C GLY A 134 4.25 3.40 15.58
N ILE A 135 4.70 2.68 16.61
CA ILE A 135 4.80 1.22 16.58
C ILE A 135 3.42 0.69 17.00
N LYS A 136 2.70 0.05 16.08
CA LYS A 136 1.48 -0.68 16.44
C LYS A 136 1.69 -2.15 16.14
N ASN A 137 1.37 -2.99 17.13
CA ASN A 137 1.30 -4.43 16.97
C ASN A 137 0.13 -4.78 16.04
N CYS A 138 0.41 -5.56 15.03
CA CYS A 138 -0.61 -6.22 14.20
C CYS A 138 -1.00 -7.56 14.80
#